data_42f0a89a55b6d6188a275f25e1544807
#
_entry.id   42f0a89a55b6d6188a275f25e1544807
#
_cell.length_a   1.000
_cell.length_b   1.000
_cell.length_c   1.000
_cell.angle_alpha   90.00
_cell.angle_beta   90.00
_cell.angle_gamma   90.00
#
_symmetry.space_group_name_H-M   'P 1'
#
loop_
_entity.id
_entity.type
_entity.pdbx_description
1 polymer ?
#
loop_
_entity_poly.entity_id
_entity_poly.type
_entity_poly.pdbx_seq_one_letter_code
_entity_poly.pdbx_strand_id
1 'polypeptide(L)'
;MQGARIVKQFDEVKIVVGKTGAGEVPTDPMPPGATDMMIILKPQDEWKSGRSYDELGDAIEEKLSVIPGVFIEKSQPIQMRFNELMTGIKQDVAIKIFGENLDSLSVYAKKVESVITNIKGVSSPQVEQVAGLPQINIEYDRLRIANYGLNIEDINSIVSTAFAGKAAGVVYEDERKFDLVVRLDSTSRRSIDDVNNLLIPISTGNQIPLSQVAKVDFKLGPAQISREAGKRRIVVGFNVQDRDVQSVVQEIQAKLAKDVKLPSGYYFTYGGTFENLQKATNRLLIAVPISLLLIFMLLYFTFNSMKQASLIFSAIPMSAIGGVFALLLRGMPFSISAGIGFIALFGVAVLNGIVLVGTFNQLEKEGWDDVIKRVIEGTKIRLRPVLMTATVASLGFLPMALSHSAGAEVQKPLATVVIGGLLSATFLTLFVLPLLYIIFNTKMNLKRKPKVKSIVTILVIGLFLSFTSGQAQSRKSIDEVLNLGLKENLQYNINQSQISKNQLLIKGNKEFPKTGIFVENEDLRPSDKTGVWKIGLQQSFYMPQVNQSKKNYYKEQTKYFEINKDAINTELKKNIRSVYYQ
;
A
#
# COMPACT_ATOMS: atom_id res chain seq x y z
N MET A 1 -27.49 -17.97 6.59
CA MET A 1 -28.44 -18.91 5.93
C MET A 1 -29.50 -18.21 5.09
N GLN A 2 -30.23 -17.21 5.64
CA GLN A 2 -31.27 -16.47 4.91
C GLN A 2 -30.69 -15.74 3.67
N GLY A 3 -29.58 -15.02 3.80
CA GLY A 3 -28.94 -14.35 2.68
C GLY A 3 -28.53 -15.29 1.55
N ALA A 4 -27.97 -16.46 1.88
CA ALA A 4 -27.61 -17.44 0.86
C ALA A 4 -28.82 -17.99 0.08
N ARG A 5 -30.00 -18.09 0.73
CA ARG A 5 -31.24 -18.48 0.04
C ARG A 5 -31.73 -17.40 -0.91
N ILE A 6 -31.59 -16.13 -0.54
CA ILE A 6 -31.95 -14.99 -1.40
C ILE A 6 -31.03 -14.94 -2.63
N VAL A 7 -29.72 -15.05 -2.40
CA VAL A 7 -28.73 -15.01 -3.50
C VAL A 7 -28.89 -16.18 -4.47
N LYS A 8 -29.25 -17.37 -3.98
CA LYS A 8 -29.52 -18.53 -4.83
C LYS A 8 -30.72 -18.37 -5.77
N GLN A 9 -31.56 -17.33 -5.61
CA GLN A 9 -32.69 -17.08 -6.50
C GLN A 9 -32.28 -16.43 -7.84
N PHE A 10 -31.03 -15.98 -7.95
CA PHE A 10 -30.49 -15.43 -9.20
C PHE A 10 -30.00 -16.57 -10.09
N ASP A 11 -30.47 -16.61 -11.34
CA ASP A 11 -30.10 -17.66 -12.32
C ASP A 11 -28.61 -17.68 -12.65
N GLU A 12 -27.94 -16.54 -12.53
CA GLU A 12 -26.50 -16.36 -12.76
C GLU A 12 -25.64 -16.99 -11.66
N VAL A 13 -26.22 -17.28 -10.48
CA VAL A 13 -25.47 -17.80 -9.34
C VAL A 13 -25.35 -19.31 -9.42
N LYS A 14 -24.11 -19.83 -9.40
CA LYS A 14 -23.81 -21.25 -9.39
C LYS A 14 -23.77 -21.82 -7.97
N ILE A 15 -22.96 -21.20 -7.11
CA ILE A 15 -22.74 -21.66 -5.72
C ILE A 15 -22.63 -20.44 -4.80
N VAL A 16 -23.16 -20.57 -3.60
CA VAL A 16 -22.99 -19.59 -2.52
C VAL A 16 -22.38 -20.29 -1.32
N VAL A 17 -21.24 -19.77 -0.82
CA VAL A 17 -20.55 -20.26 0.37
C VAL A 17 -20.39 -19.12 1.36
N GLY A 18 -20.88 -19.31 2.58
CA GLY A 18 -20.74 -18.33 3.67
C GLY A 18 -19.71 -18.79 4.70
N LYS A 19 -18.76 -17.92 5.02
CA LYS A 19 -17.83 -18.06 6.14
C LYS A 19 -18.22 -17.03 7.20
N THR A 20 -18.63 -17.49 8.39
CA THR A 20 -19.08 -16.62 9.49
C THR A 20 -18.09 -16.72 10.65
N GLY A 21 -17.63 -15.57 11.14
CA GLY A 21 -16.67 -15.47 12.23
C GLY A 21 -15.25 -15.95 11.88
N ALA A 22 -14.38 -15.97 12.88
CA ALA A 22 -13.01 -16.49 12.77
C ALA A 22 -12.98 -18.01 12.93
N GLY A 23 -12.07 -18.70 12.23
CA GLY A 23 -11.79 -20.11 12.46
C GLY A 23 -10.97 -20.35 13.73
N GLU A 24 -10.73 -21.61 14.10
CA GLU A 24 -9.88 -21.99 15.23
C GLU A 24 -8.46 -21.43 15.12
N VAL A 25 -7.91 -21.40 13.91
CA VAL A 25 -6.67 -20.68 13.60
C VAL A 25 -7.07 -19.37 12.93
N PRO A 26 -6.96 -18.22 13.61
CA PRO A 26 -7.45 -16.92 13.09
C PRO A 26 -6.47 -16.35 12.06
N THR A 27 -6.46 -16.92 10.85
CA THR A 27 -5.73 -16.38 9.70
C THR A 27 -6.37 -15.09 9.15
N ASP A 28 -7.65 -14.87 9.46
CA ASP A 28 -8.46 -13.73 9.06
C ASP A 28 -9.33 -13.33 10.25
N PRO A 29 -8.96 -12.28 10.99
CA PRO A 29 -9.70 -11.87 12.17
C PRO A 29 -11.03 -11.24 11.76
N MET A 30 -12.11 -11.97 11.99
CA MET A 30 -13.47 -11.51 11.75
C MET A 30 -14.25 -11.45 13.06
N PRO A 31 -15.07 -10.39 13.29
CA PRO A 31 -16.03 -10.38 14.38
C PRO A 31 -16.99 -11.59 14.26
N PRO A 32 -17.47 -12.15 15.39
CA PRO A 32 -18.36 -13.31 15.35
C PRO A 32 -19.64 -13.13 14.54
N GLY A 33 -20.13 -11.90 14.39
CA GLY A 33 -21.32 -11.54 13.60
C GLY A 33 -21.05 -11.25 12.12
N ALA A 34 -19.79 -11.16 11.69
CA ALA A 34 -19.45 -10.88 10.31
C ALA A 34 -19.46 -12.17 9.46
N THR A 35 -19.91 -12.05 8.21
CA THR A 35 -19.97 -13.17 7.25
C THR A 35 -19.42 -12.72 5.91
N ASP A 36 -18.38 -13.39 5.43
CA ASP A 36 -17.94 -13.29 4.04
C ASP A 36 -18.73 -14.29 3.20
N MET A 37 -19.57 -13.79 2.31
CA MET A 37 -20.38 -14.61 1.42
C MET A 37 -19.75 -14.67 0.04
N MET A 38 -19.13 -15.79 -0.29
CA MET A 38 -18.55 -16.04 -1.61
C MET A 38 -19.65 -16.50 -2.57
N ILE A 39 -19.88 -15.70 -3.61
CA ILE A 39 -20.88 -15.97 -4.64
C ILE A 39 -20.12 -16.36 -5.91
N ILE A 40 -20.20 -17.63 -6.29
CA ILE A 40 -19.61 -18.15 -7.50
C ILE A 40 -20.65 -18.08 -8.61
N LEU A 41 -20.37 -17.31 -9.64
CA LEU A 41 -21.24 -17.08 -10.77
C LEU A 41 -21.00 -18.13 -11.87
N LYS A 42 -21.99 -18.32 -12.72
CA LYS A 42 -21.87 -19.05 -13.98
C LYS A 42 -21.03 -18.23 -14.97
N PRO A 43 -20.47 -18.85 -16.03
CA PRO A 43 -19.86 -18.11 -17.12
C PRO A 43 -20.84 -17.06 -17.71
N GLN A 44 -20.32 -15.90 -18.09
CA GLN A 44 -21.15 -14.76 -18.49
C GLN A 44 -21.97 -15.02 -19.77
N ASP A 45 -21.49 -15.91 -20.63
CA ASP A 45 -22.18 -16.37 -21.83
C ASP A 45 -23.45 -17.21 -21.54
N GLU A 46 -23.55 -17.76 -20.32
CA GLU A 46 -24.74 -18.48 -19.84
C GLU A 46 -25.79 -17.56 -19.18
N TRP A 47 -25.50 -16.26 -19.02
CA TRP A 47 -26.41 -15.33 -18.34
C TRP A 47 -27.57 -14.92 -19.26
N LYS A 48 -28.77 -15.09 -18.75
CA LYS A 48 -30.01 -14.75 -19.48
C LYS A 48 -30.47 -13.31 -19.27
N SER A 49 -29.98 -12.66 -18.21
CA SER A 49 -30.42 -11.31 -17.83
C SER A 49 -29.81 -10.19 -18.66
N GLY A 50 -28.68 -10.44 -19.35
CA GLY A 50 -27.91 -9.42 -20.07
C GLY A 50 -27.21 -8.39 -19.18
N ARG A 51 -27.20 -8.60 -17.84
CA ARG A 51 -26.57 -7.70 -16.87
C ARG A 51 -25.05 -7.76 -16.93
N SER A 52 -24.40 -6.65 -16.59
CA SER A 52 -23.00 -6.63 -16.24
C SER A 52 -22.75 -7.20 -14.84
N TYR A 53 -21.48 -7.44 -14.46
CA TYR A 53 -21.13 -7.88 -13.11
C TYR A 53 -21.56 -6.87 -12.03
N ASP A 54 -21.40 -5.58 -12.32
CA ASP A 54 -21.76 -4.50 -11.39
C ASP A 54 -23.28 -4.43 -11.19
N GLU A 55 -24.06 -4.48 -12.28
CA GLU A 55 -25.53 -4.49 -12.22
C GLU A 55 -26.09 -5.71 -11.50
N LEU A 56 -25.47 -6.89 -11.67
CA LEU A 56 -25.84 -8.09 -10.92
C LEU A 56 -25.51 -7.92 -9.44
N GLY A 57 -24.33 -7.36 -9.12
CA GLY A 57 -23.91 -7.06 -7.76
C GLY A 57 -24.88 -6.11 -7.06
N ASP A 58 -25.29 -5.03 -7.72
CA ASP A 58 -26.27 -4.06 -7.21
C ASP A 58 -27.64 -4.71 -6.97
N ALA A 59 -28.11 -5.53 -7.89
CA ALA A 59 -29.39 -6.25 -7.75
C ALA A 59 -29.37 -7.28 -6.60
N ILE A 60 -28.23 -7.92 -6.34
CA ILE A 60 -28.06 -8.83 -5.20
C ILE A 60 -28.06 -8.04 -3.89
N GLU A 61 -27.33 -6.92 -3.83
CA GLU A 61 -27.24 -6.05 -2.66
C GLU A 61 -28.62 -5.49 -2.30
N GLU A 62 -29.38 -5.00 -3.29
CA GLU A 62 -30.76 -4.53 -3.12
C GLU A 62 -31.67 -5.61 -2.54
N LYS A 63 -31.62 -6.84 -3.08
CA LYS A 63 -32.43 -7.95 -2.55
C LYS A 63 -32.03 -8.39 -1.14
N LEU A 64 -30.76 -8.28 -0.80
CA LEU A 64 -30.25 -8.62 0.53
C LEU A 64 -30.58 -7.54 1.57
N SER A 65 -30.75 -6.28 1.16
CA SER A 65 -31.08 -5.16 2.06
C SER A 65 -32.42 -5.33 2.81
N VAL A 66 -33.26 -6.26 2.34
CA VAL A 66 -34.51 -6.66 3.03
C VAL A 66 -34.24 -7.33 4.39
N ILE A 67 -33.02 -7.82 4.64
CA ILE A 67 -32.67 -8.46 5.92
C ILE A 67 -32.38 -7.36 6.95
N PRO A 68 -33.21 -7.21 7.99
CA PRO A 68 -33.05 -6.13 8.95
C PRO A 68 -31.80 -6.33 9.83
N GLY A 69 -31.10 -5.24 10.12
CA GLY A 69 -29.95 -5.25 11.03
C GLY A 69 -28.66 -5.83 10.45
N VAL A 70 -28.61 -6.11 9.14
CA VAL A 70 -27.42 -6.59 8.44
C VAL A 70 -26.94 -5.49 7.49
N PHE A 71 -25.68 -5.13 7.64
CA PHE A 71 -24.98 -4.30 6.66
C PHE A 71 -24.40 -5.18 5.56
N ILE A 72 -24.57 -4.77 4.31
CA ILE A 72 -24.12 -5.54 3.15
C ILE A 72 -23.16 -4.67 2.34
N GLU A 73 -22.05 -5.24 1.95
CA GLU A 73 -21.04 -4.62 1.09
C GLU A 73 -20.66 -5.62 -0.01
N LYS A 74 -20.70 -5.16 -1.26
CA LYS A 74 -20.20 -5.95 -2.38
C LYS A 74 -18.72 -5.68 -2.62
N SER A 75 -17.97 -6.72 -2.88
CA SER A 75 -16.56 -6.61 -3.24
C SER A 75 -16.13 -7.72 -4.19
N GLN A 76 -15.05 -7.51 -4.92
CA GLN A 76 -14.39 -8.57 -5.68
C GLN A 76 -13.30 -9.22 -4.84
N PRO A 77 -13.24 -10.56 -4.77
CA PRO A 77 -12.29 -11.27 -3.90
C PRO A 77 -10.83 -10.89 -4.13
N ILE A 78 -10.43 -10.72 -5.39
CA ILE A 78 -9.04 -10.35 -5.75
C ILE A 78 -8.75 -8.91 -5.34
N GLN A 79 -9.64 -7.96 -5.64
CA GLN A 79 -9.48 -6.55 -5.28
C GLN A 79 -9.44 -6.39 -3.76
N MET A 80 -10.37 -7.02 -3.04
CA MET A 80 -10.42 -6.98 -1.58
C MET A 80 -9.11 -7.52 -0.97
N ARG A 81 -8.63 -8.69 -1.43
CA ARG A 81 -7.36 -9.25 -0.96
C ARG A 81 -6.15 -8.37 -1.30
N PHE A 82 -6.14 -7.81 -2.49
CA PHE A 82 -5.08 -6.88 -2.88
C PHE A 82 -5.06 -5.64 -1.97
N ASN A 83 -6.22 -5.03 -1.73
CA ASN A 83 -6.33 -3.89 -0.82
C ASN A 83 -5.89 -4.27 0.59
N GLU A 84 -6.37 -5.39 1.11
CA GLU A 84 -6.04 -5.88 2.45
C GLU A 84 -4.53 -6.15 2.63
N LEU A 85 -3.89 -6.79 1.65
CA LEU A 85 -2.44 -7.07 1.69
C LEU A 85 -1.59 -5.80 1.54
N MET A 86 -2.03 -4.86 0.70
CA MET A 86 -1.27 -3.65 0.41
C MET A 86 -1.48 -2.54 1.45
N THR A 87 -2.65 -2.47 2.05
CA THR A 87 -3.06 -1.35 2.92
C THR A 87 -3.56 -1.78 4.29
N GLY A 88 -3.79 -3.07 4.49
CA GLY A 88 -4.40 -3.63 5.70
C GLY A 88 -5.89 -3.34 5.85
N ILE A 89 -6.58 -2.97 4.76
CA ILE A 89 -7.98 -2.52 4.76
C ILE A 89 -8.68 -3.08 3.53
N LYS A 90 -9.94 -3.47 3.67
CA LYS A 90 -10.75 -4.04 2.59
C LYS A 90 -11.23 -2.99 1.58
N GLN A 91 -11.65 -1.81 2.07
CA GLN A 91 -12.19 -0.70 1.26
C GLN A 91 -11.08 0.10 0.57
N ASP A 92 -11.47 0.93 -0.41
CA ASP A 92 -10.54 1.77 -1.17
C ASP A 92 -9.86 2.83 -0.31
N VAL A 93 -10.62 3.43 0.61
CA VAL A 93 -10.11 4.47 1.52
C VAL A 93 -10.54 4.17 2.94
N ALA A 94 -9.67 4.45 3.88
CA ALA A 94 -9.98 4.35 5.29
C ALA A 94 -9.48 5.55 6.09
N ILE A 95 -10.34 6.01 6.97
CA ILE A 95 -10.00 6.97 8.01
C ILE A 95 -9.73 6.17 9.28
N LYS A 96 -8.49 6.13 9.72
CA LYS A 96 -8.06 5.46 10.94
C LYS A 96 -8.05 6.47 12.08
N ILE A 97 -8.75 6.17 13.14
CA ILE A 97 -8.78 6.99 14.36
C ILE A 97 -8.00 6.25 15.44
N PHE A 98 -6.94 6.84 15.93
CA PHE A 98 -6.12 6.29 17.00
C PHE A 98 -6.49 6.89 18.35
N GLY A 99 -6.48 6.05 19.39
CA GLY A 99 -6.77 6.46 20.76
C GLY A 99 -6.78 5.27 21.73
N GLU A 100 -6.85 5.50 23.01
CA GLU A 100 -6.73 4.42 24.00
C GLU A 100 -8.09 3.83 24.43
N ASN A 101 -9.15 4.64 24.49
CA ASN A 101 -10.46 4.21 24.96
C ASN A 101 -11.34 3.79 23.78
N LEU A 102 -11.84 2.54 23.78
CA LEU A 102 -12.64 1.97 22.70
C LEU A 102 -14.01 2.63 22.55
N ASP A 103 -14.65 3.01 23.66
CA ASP A 103 -15.96 3.66 23.63
C ASP A 103 -15.86 5.04 22.98
N SER A 104 -14.82 5.81 23.37
CA SER A 104 -14.52 7.09 22.74
C SER A 104 -14.22 6.93 21.26
N LEU A 105 -13.40 5.94 20.88
CA LEU A 105 -13.12 5.63 19.46
C LEU A 105 -14.40 5.34 18.69
N SER A 106 -15.31 4.54 19.25
CA SER A 106 -16.61 4.20 18.62
C SER A 106 -17.48 5.45 18.43
N VAL A 107 -17.54 6.35 19.41
CA VAL A 107 -18.30 7.61 19.33
C VAL A 107 -17.73 8.50 18.23
N TYR A 108 -16.40 8.69 18.18
CA TYR A 108 -15.76 9.50 17.14
C TYR A 108 -15.89 8.88 15.76
N ALA A 109 -15.82 7.54 15.63
CA ALA A 109 -16.00 6.86 14.36
C ALA A 109 -17.40 7.08 13.77
N LYS A 110 -18.46 6.97 14.59
CA LYS A 110 -19.84 7.28 14.18
C LYS A 110 -19.98 8.76 13.77
N LYS A 111 -19.31 9.66 14.48
CA LYS A 111 -19.32 11.08 14.12
C LYS A 111 -18.61 11.33 12.78
N VAL A 112 -17.48 10.66 12.53
CA VAL A 112 -16.80 10.69 11.24
C VAL A 112 -17.70 10.13 10.14
N GLU A 113 -18.32 8.96 10.34
CA GLU A 113 -19.24 8.35 9.40
C GLU A 113 -20.37 9.34 9.01
N SER A 114 -21.01 9.98 9.99
CA SER A 114 -22.09 10.95 9.73
C SER A 114 -21.63 12.17 8.91
N VAL A 115 -20.38 12.62 9.08
CA VAL A 115 -19.80 13.73 8.32
C VAL A 115 -19.49 13.30 6.88
N ILE A 116 -18.93 12.10 6.68
CA ILE A 116 -18.50 11.66 5.36
C ILE A 116 -19.64 11.16 4.48
N THR A 117 -20.73 10.63 5.06
CA THR A 117 -21.90 10.13 4.32
C THR A 117 -22.49 11.18 3.37
N ASN A 118 -22.41 12.46 3.72
CA ASN A 118 -22.94 13.56 2.93
C ASN A 118 -21.93 14.14 1.91
N ILE A 119 -20.79 13.46 1.69
CA ILE A 119 -19.77 13.92 0.74
C ILE A 119 -19.98 13.21 -0.59
N LYS A 120 -20.15 13.99 -1.66
CA LYS A 120 -20.32 13.45 -3.00
C LYS A 120 -19.08 12.63 -3.41
N GLY A 121 -19.29 11.40 -3.82
CA GLY A 121 -18.23 10.45 -4.20
C GLY A 121 -17.87 9.45 -3.11
N VAL A 122 -18.42 9.59 -1.90
CA VAL A 122 -18.31 8.56 -0.84
C VAL A 122 -19.44 7.54 -1.03
N SER A 123 -19.09 6.28 -1.12
CA SER A 123 -20.00 5.16 -1.23
C SER A 123 -19.81 4.19 -0.07
N SER A 124 -20.90 3.69 0.49
CA SER A 124 -20.92 2.65 1.52
C SER A 124 -19.96 2.91 2.70
N PRO A 125 -20.07 4.06 3.38
CA PRO A 125 -19.24 4.33 4.55
C PRO A 125 -19.57 3.34 5.66
N GLN A 126 -18.54 2.72 6.25
CA GLN A 126 -18.65 1.68 7.24
C GLN A 126 -17.71 1.91 8.41
N VAL A 127 -18.23 1.84 9.61
CA VAL A 127 -17.44 1.83 10.85
C VAL A 127 -17.08 0.40 11.22
N GLU A 128 -15.79 0.15 11.50
CA GLU A 128 -15.31 -1.11 12.04
C GLU A 128 -16.04 -1.47 13.33
N GLN A 129 -16.61 -2.68 13.41
CA GLN A 129 -17.36 -3.11 14.58
C GLN A 129 -16.39 -3.50 15.71
N VAL A 130 -16.08 -2.55 16.57
CA VAL A 130 -15.19 -2.76 17.73
C VAL A 130 -15.93 -2.98 19.04
N ALA A 131 -17.19 -2.62 19.13
CA ALA A 131 -18.00 -2.68 20.35
C ALA A 131 -19.38 -3.28 20.08
N GLY A 132 -20.11 -3.62 21.15
CA GLY A 132 -21.50 -4.06 21.06
C GLY A 132 -21.67 -5.57 20.92
N LEU A 133 -20.61 -6.39 21.13
CA LEU A 133 -20.78 -7.83 21.20
C LEU A 133 -21.47 -8.22 22.53
N PRO A 134 -22.67 -8.84 22.46
CA PRO A 134 -23.33 -9.34 23.67
C PRO A 134 -22.49 -10.44 24.32
N GLN A 135 -22.18 -10.27 25.60
CA GLN A 135 -21.39 -11.19 26.39
C GLN A 135 -22.05 -11.48 27.73
N ILE A 136 -22.03 -12.72 28.16
CA ILE A 136 -22.38 -13.10 29.53
C ILE A 136 -21.10 -12.95 30.36
N ASN A 137 -21.12 -12.02 31.31
CA ASN A 137 -20.00 -11.78 32.22
C ASN A 137 -20.28 -12.47 33.54
N ILE A 138 -19.35 -13.31 34.00
CA ILE A 138 -19.42 -14.02 35.27
C ILE A 138 -18.40 -13.39 36.21
N GLU A 139 -18.86 -12.68 37.21
CA GLU A 139 -18.04 -12.01 38.21
C GLU A 139 -18.04 -12.83 39.49
N TYR A 140 -16.91 -13.43 39.81
CA TYR A 140 -16.76 -14.34 40.94
C TYR A 140 -16.68 -13.62 42.27
N ASP A 141 -17.48 -14.09 43.28
CA ASP A 141 -17.34 -13.70 44.68
C ASP A 141 -16.31 -14.60 45.35
N ARG A 142 -15.08 -14.11 45.48
CA ARG A 142 -13.95 -14.89 46.00
C ARG A 142 -14.15 -15.32 47.47
N LEU A 143 -14.87 -14.53 48.29
CA LEU A 143 -15.15 -14.88 49.67
C LEU A 143 -16.13 -16.05 49.76
N ARG A 144 -17.19 -16.03 48.97
CA ARG A 144 -18.16 -17.13 48.92
C ARG A 144 -17.54 -18.40 48.35
N ILE A 145 -16.72 -18.29 47.31
CA ILE A 145 -15.98 -19.42 46.74
C ILE A 145 -15.09 -20.09 47.81
N ALA A 146 -14.34 -19.28 48.58
CA ALA A 146 -13.51 -19.78 49.68
C ALA A 146 -14.32 -20.46 50.76
N ASN A 147 -15.49 -19.90 51.16
CA ASN A 147 -16.36 -20.49 52.17
C ASN A 147 -16.93 -21.85 51.76
N TYR A 148 -17.13 -22.08 50.47
CA TYR A 148 -17.56 -23.40 49.95
C TYR A 148 -16.40 -24.36 49.64
N GLY A 149 -15.13 -23.92 49.88
CA GLY A 149 -13.95 -24.74 49.60
C GLY A 149 -13.71 -25.01 48.13
N LEU A 150 -14.17 -24.09 47.25
CA LEU A 150 -14.06 -24.21 45.78
C LEU A 150 -12.84 -23.42 45.25
N ASN A 151 -12.35 -23.86 44.09
CA ASN A 151 -11.36 -23.10 43.33
C ASN A 151 -12.03 -22.44 42.11
N ILE A 152 -11.54 -21.29 41.70
CA ILE A 152 -12.04 -20.59 40.50
C ILE A 152 -11.82 -21.44 39.24
N GLU A 153 -10.71 -22.20 39.19
CA GLU A 153 -10.39 -23.06 38.06
C GLU A 153 -11.42 -24.18 37.86
N ASP A 154 -11.87 -24.82 38.97
CA ASP A 154 -12.90 -25.84 38.94
C ASP A 154 -14.22 -25.29 38.42
N ILE A 155 -14.64 -24.09 38.91
CA ILE A 155 -15.85 -23.41 38.44
C ILE A 155 -15.73 -23.07 36.95
N ASN A 156 -14.60 -22.52 36.49
CA ASN A 156 -14.36 -22.22 35.09
C ASN A 156 -14.41 -23.46 34.20
N SER A 157 -13.82 -24.57 34.66
CA SER A 157 -13.85 -25.84 33.95
C SER A 157 -15.27 -26.38 33.77
N ILE A 158 -16.10 -26.24 34.81
CA ILE A 158 -17.52 -26.67 34.78
C ILE A 158 -18.32 -25.76 33.83
N VAL A 159 -18.18 -24.44 33.95
CA VAL A 159 -18.86 -23.48 33.08
C VAL A 159 -18.46 -23.68 31.63
N SER A 160 -17.16 -23.84 31.35
CA SER A 160 -16.64 -24.08 30.01
C SER A 160 -17.16 -25.40 29.44
N THR A 161 -17.15 -26.47 30.22
CA THR A 161 -17.69 -27.77 29.79
C THR A 161 -19.19 -27.71 29.52
N ALA A 162 -19.93 -27.01 30.38
CA ALA A 162 -21.39 -26.88 30.26
C ALA A 162 -21.82 -26.11 28.99
N PHE A 163 -21.19 -24.97 28.72
CA PHE A 163 -21.64 -24.06 27.66
C PHE A 163 -20.83 -24.14 26.37
N ALA A 164 -19.51 -24.17 26.45
CA ALA A 164 -18.63 -24.26 25.29
C ALA A 164 -18.43 -25.73 24.82
N GLY A 165 -18.39 -26.65 25.77
CA GLY A 165 -18.08 -28.03 25.55
C GLY A 165 -16.60 -28.35 25.79
N LYS A 166 -16.34 -29.56 26.29
CA LYS A 166 -14.99 -30.09 26.53
C LYS A 166 -14.81 -31.40 25.77
N ALA A 167 -13.73 -31.51 25.03
CA ALA A 167 -13.39 -32.76 24.36
C ALA A 167 -13.07 -33.84 25.42
N ALA A 168 -13.85 -34.93 25.46
CA ALA A 168 -13.67 -36.05 26.33
C ALA A 168 -12.82 -37.18 25.68
N GLY A 169 -12.65 -37.12 24.37
CA GLY A 169 -11.89 -38.06 23.59
C GLY A 169 -11.99 -37.77 22.10
N VAL A 170 -11.51 -38.73 21.31
CA VAL A 170 -11.50 -38.65 19.85
C VAL A 170 -12.06 -39.91 19.28
N VAL A 171 -12.93 -39.76 18.27
CA VAL A 171 -13.45 -40.87 17.47
C VAL A 171 -12.82 -40.80 16.09
N TYR A 172 -12.30 -41.93 15.62
CA TYR A 172 -11.77 -42.06 14.27
C TYR A 172 -12.80 -42.78 13.40
N GLU A 173 -13.14 -42.19 12.27
CA GLU A 173 -13.90 -42.82 11.19
C GLU A 173 -13.00 -42.83 9.96
N ASP A 174 -12.42 -43.97 9.68
CA ASP A 174 -11.33 -44.17 8.70
C ASP A 174 -10.14 -43.23 9.00
N GLU A 175 -9.80 -42.33 8.09
CA GLU A 175 -8.74 -41.33 8.25
C GLU A 175 -9.21 -40.02 8.91
N ARG A 176 -10.52 -39.88 9.19
CA ARG A 176 -11.10 -38.66 9.76
C ARG A 176 -11.12 -38.73 11.28
N LYS A 177 -10.69 -37.64 11.90
CA LYS A 177 -10.67 -37.46 13.34
C LYS A 177 -11.81 -36.54 13.76
N PHE A 178 -12.65 -37.01 14.71
CA PHE A 178 -13.74 -36.24 15.29
C PHE A 178 -13.59 -36.14 16.79
N ASP A 179 -13.68 -34.93 17.36
CA ASP A 179 -13.65 -34.76 18.79
C ASP A 179 -14.99 -35.18 19.42
N LEU A 180 -14.94 -36.04 20.44
CA LEU A 180 -16.09 -36.37 21.26
C LEU A 180 -16.27 -35.30 22.31
N VAL A 181 -17.25 -34.40 22.11
CA VAL A 181 -17.47 -33.22 22.95
C VAL A 181 -18.63 -33.45 23.90
N VAL A 182 -18.38 -33.21 25.18
CA VAL A 182 -19.40 -33.22 26.23
C VAL A 182 -19.82 -31.77 26.52
N ARG A 183 -21.12 -31.48 26.48
CA ARG A 183 -21.71 -30.19 26.84
C ARG A 183 -23.18 -30.36 27.21
N LEU A 184 -23.76 -29.33 27.84
CA LEU A 184 -25.19 -29.32 28.13
C LEU A 184 -26.03 -29.35 26.85
N ASP A 185 -27.23 -29.90 26.95
CA ASP A 185 -28.21 -29.88 25.84
C ASP A 185 -28.57 -28.45 25.45
N SER A 186 -29.04 -28.27 24.21
CA SER A 186 -29.40 -26.98 23.64
C SER A 186 -30.54 -26.28 24.38
N THR A 187 -31.37 -27.01 25.06
CA THR A 187 -32.48 -26.48 25.89
C THR A 187 -32.00 -25.84 27.17
N SER A 188 -30.90 -26.32 27.74
CA SER A 188 -30.32 -25.89 29.02
C SER A 188 -29.21 -24.84 28.88
N ARG A 189 -29.10 -24.13 27.75
CA ARG A 189 -28.10 -23.08 27.49
C ARG A 189 -28.63 -21.98 26.57
N ARG A 190 -29.87 -21.50 26.83
CA ARG A 190 -30.53 -20.48 25.99
C ARG A 190 -30.57 -19.12 26.67
N SER A 191 -30.55 -19.08 27.99
CA SER A 191 -30.79 -17.90 28.79
C SER A 191 -29.70 -17.65 29.81
N ILE A 192 -29.65 -16.46 30.34
CA ILE A 192 -28.77 -16.10 31.45
C ILE A 192 -29.14 -16.87 32.74
N ASP A 193 -30.44 -17.27 32.86
CA ASP A 193 -30.92 -18.05 34.00
C ASP A 193 -30.32 -19.46 33.97
N ASP A 194 -30.10 -20.05 32.81
CA ASP A 194 -29.41 -21.35 32.69
C ASP A 194 -27.99 -21.28 33.22
N VAL A 195 -27.31 -20.13 33.03
CA VAL A 195 -25.96 -19.91 33.58
C VAL A 195 -26.04 -19.71 35.09
N ASN A 196 -27.00 -18.92 35.62
CA ASN A 196 -27.19 -18.66 37.04
C ASN A 196 -27.50 -19.97 37.81
N ASN A 197 -28.28 -20.85 37.21
CA ASN A 197 -28.73 -22.10 37.81
C ASN A 197 -27.78 -23.29 37.55
N LEU A 198 -26.65 -23.07 36.89
CA LEU A 198 -25.66 -24.12 36.68
C LEU A 198 -25.17 -24.66 38.03
N LEU A 199 -25.32 -25.96 38.21
CA LEU A 199 -24.96 -26.66 39.47
C LEU A 199 -23.44 -26.89 39.54
N ILE A 200 -22.83 -26.39 40.62
CA ILE A 200 -21.41 -26.51 40.91
C ILE A 200 -21.26 -27.52 42.09
N PRO A 201 -20.58 -28.67 41.92
CA PRO A 201 -20.34 -29.61 42.98
C PRO A 201 -19.35 -29.01 44.01
N ILE A 202 -19.67 -29.18 45.31
CA ILE A 202 -18.81 -28.79 46.42
C ILE A 202 -18.19 -30.04 47.06
N SER A 203 -17.12 -29.87 47.83
CA SER A 203 -16.34 -30.94 48.44
C SER A 203 -17.13 -31.82 49.42
N THR A 204 -18.28 -31.35 49.94
CA THR A 204 -19.19 -32.11 50.79
C THR A 204 -20.13 -33.08 50.08
N GLY A 205 -20.07 -33.13 48.74
CA GLY A 205 -20.94 -33.97 47.88
C GLY A 205 -22.25 -33.33 47.47
N ASN A 206 -22.57 -32.14 48.00
CA ASN A 206 -23.73 -31.36 47.60
C ASN A 206 -23.42 -30.51 46.35
N GLN A 207 -24.46 -29.94 45.74
CA GLN A 207 -24.34 -29.03 44.58
C GLN A 207 -24.98 -27.72 44.91
N ILE A 208 -24.37 -26.64 44.48
CA ILE A 208 -24.89 -25.26 44.62
C ILE A 208 -25.03 -24.59 43.25
N PRO A 209 -26.02 -23.73 43.05
CA PRO A 209 -26.12 -22.96 41.82
C PRO A 209 -24.99 -21.91 41.72
N LEU A 210 -24.51 -21.64 40.51
CA LEU A 210 -23.45 -20.67 40.23
C LEU A 210 -23.76 -19.29 40.81
N SER A 211 -25.03 -18.88 40.84
CA SER A 211 -25.51 -17.63 41.42
C SER A 211 -25.16 -17.42 42.89
N GLN A 212 -24.84 -18.49 43.66
CA GLN A 212 -24.39 -18.37 45.06
C GLN A 212 -22.91 -17.94 45.18
N VAL A 213 -22.10 -18.19 44.14
CA VAL A 213 -20.65 -17.92 44.17
C VAL A 213 -20.21 -16.91 43.10
N ALA A 214 -21.12 -16.51 42.23
CA ALA A 214 -20.83 -15.53 41.17
C ALA A 214 -22.08 -14.70 40.83
N LYS A 215 -21.83 -13.48 40.37
CA LYS A 215 -22.85 -12.61 39.74
C LYS A 215 -22.75 -12.78 38.23
N VAL A 216 -23.86 -13.14 37.59
CA VAL A 216 -23.93 -13.29 36.15
C VAL A 216 -24.69 -12.11 35.56
N ASP A 217 -24.02 -11.32 34.76
CA ASP A 217 -24.58 -10.14 34.12
C ASP A 217 -24.43 -10.21 32.58
N PHE A 218 -25.39 -9.61 31.89
CA PHE A 218 -25.28 -9.38 30.47
C PHE A 218 -24.62 -8.03 30.21
N LYS A 219 -23.47 -8.04 29.53
CA LYS A 219 -22.73 -6.83 29.17
C LYS A 219 -22.44 -6.79 27.68
N LEU A 220 -22.44 -5.58 27.11
CA LEU A 220 -21.91 -5.37 25.78
C LEU A 220 -20.40 -5.20 25.88
N GLY A 221 -19.67 -6.13 25.33
CA GLY A 221 -18.21 -6.13 25.33
C GLY A 221 -17.61 -5.72 23.97
N PRO A 222 -16.30 -5.67 23.87
CA PRO A 222 -15.62 -5.43 22.60
C PRO A 222 -15.83 -6.64 21.66
N ALA A 223 -16.24 -6.36 20.43
CA ALA A 223 -16.33 -7.38 19.39
C ALA A 223 -14.94 -7.70 18.82
N GLN A 224 -14.13 -6.65 18.64
CA GLN A 224 -12.77 -6.73 18.15
C GLN A 224 -11.95 -5.55 18.69
N ILE A 225 -10.66 -5.75 18.93
CA ILE A 225 -9.74 -4.69 19.33
C ILE A 225 -8.60 -4.64 18.30
N SER A 226 -8.73 -3.70 17.36
CA SER A 226 -7.73 -3.50 16.31
C SER A 226 -6.59 -2.63 16.78
N ARG A 227 -5.36 -3.03 16.43
CA ARG A 227 -4.14 -2.29 16.72
C ARG A 227 -3.27 -2.15 15.48
N GLU A 228 -2.57 -1.03 15.40
CA GLU A 228 -1.55 -0.76 14.38
C GLU A 228 -0.34 -0.13 15.06
N ALA A 229 0.84 -0.70 14.85
CA ALA A 229 2.07 -0.30 15.56
C ALA A 229 1.90 -0.24 17.09
N GLY A 230 1.17 -1.20 17.68
CA GLY A 230 0.89 -1.30 19.12
C GLY A 230 -0.21 -0.36 19.65
N LYS A 231 -0.65 0.64 18.88
CA LYS A 231 -1.71 1.58 19.27
C LYS A 231 -3.09 1.08 18.86
N ARG A 232 -4.09 1.27 19.73
CA ARG A 232 -5.48 0.95 19.41
C ARG A 232 -5.99 1.89 18.34
N ARG A 233 -6.77 1.36 17.39
CA ARG A 233 -7.41 2.12 16.35
C ARG A 233 -8.82 1.62 16.05
N ILE A 234 -9.61 2.47 15.43
CA ILE A 234 -10.86 2.11 14.75
C ILE A 234 -10.80 2.65 13.32
N VAL A 235 -11.39 1.93 12.39
CA VAL A 235 -11.43 2.29 10.99
C VAL A 235 -12.83 2.71 10.58
N VAL A 236 -12.91 3.79 9.83
CA VAL A 236 -14.09 4.15 9.02
C VAL A 236 -13.67 3.99 7.57
N GLY A 237 -14.06 2.86 6.97
CA GLY A 237 -13.78 2.52 5.58
C GLY A 237 -14.88 3.02 4.65
N PHE A 238 -14.55 3.33 3.41
CA PHE A 238 -15.52 3.67 2.35
C PHE A 238 -14.91 3.46 0.97
N ASN A 239 -15.77 3.30 -0.03
CA ASN A 239 -15.38 3.23 -1.42
C ASN A 239 -15.64 4.57 -2.11
N VAL A 240 -14.91 4.85 -3.20
CA VAL A 240 -15.05 6.09 -3.96
C VAL A 240 -15.69 5.78 -5.30
N GLN A 241 -16.79 6.48 -5.63
CA GLN A 241 -17.51 6.35 -6.91
C GLN A 241 -17.64 7.70 -7.59
N ASP A 242 -17.52 7.70 -8.93
CA ASP A 242 -17.75 8.86 -9.80
C ASP A 242 -16.92 10.12 -9.46
N ARG A 243 -15.87 9.95 -8.67
CA ARG A 243 -14.98 11.04 -8.26
C ARG A 243 -13.56 10.53 -7.99
N ASP A 244 -12.59 11.45 -8.11
CA ASP A 244 -11.19 11.17 -7.80
C ASP A 244 -10.95 11.01 -6.30
N VAL A 245 -10.21 9.95 -5.92
CA VAL A 245 -9.90 9.60 -4.53
C VAL A 245 -9.19 10.74 -3.79
N GLN A 246 -8.25 11.43 -4.45
CA GLN A 246 -7.47 12.51 -3.83
C GLN A 246 -8.37 13.69 -3.46
N SER A 247 -9.26 14.11 -4.35
CA SER A 247 -10.18 15.23 -4.12
C SER A 247 -11.22 14.92 -3.04
N VAL A 248 -11.69 13.67 -2.96
CA VAL A 248 -12.62 13.22 -1.91
C VAL A 248 -11.93 13.25 -0.55
N VAL A 249 -10.72 12.69 -0.44
CA VAL A 249 -9.98 12.66 0.83
C VAL A 249 -9.59 14.07 1.29
N GLN A 250 -9.19 14.97 0.39
CA GLN A 250 -8.90 16.37 0.74
C GLN A 250 -10.13 17.09 1.29
N GLU A 251 -11.30 16.90 0.68
CA GLU A 251 -12.56 17.47 1.19
C GLU A 251 -12.91 16.89 2.56
N ILE A 252 -12.73 15.58 2.76
CA ILE A 252 -12.94 14.90 4.04
C ILE A 252 -12.00 15.49 5.10
N GLN A 253 -10.72 15.64 4.79
CA GLN A 253 -9.73 16.22 5.72
C GLN A 253 -10.14 17.62 6.17
N ALA A 254 -10.57 18.48 5.24
CA ALA A 254 -11.02 19.82 5.54
C ALA A 254 -12.29 19.85 6.43
N LYS A 255 -13.27 18.98 6.13
CA LYS A 255 -14.51 18.87 6.94
C LYS A 255 -14.23 18.30 8.32
N LEU A 256 -13.45 17.21 8.42
CA LEU A 256 -13.13 16.60 9.71
C LEU A 256 -12.32 17.53 10.61
N ALA A 257 -11.39 18.30 10.06
CA ALA A 257 -10.64 19.30 10.83
C ALA A 257 -11.54 20.39 11.43
N LYS A 258 -12.66 20.73 10.75
CA LYS A 258 -13.62 21.71 11.22
C LYS A 258 -14.65 21.12 12.19
N ASP A 259 -15.21 19.96 11.87
CA ASP A 259 -16.44 19.45 12.48
C ASP A 259 -16.16 18.42 13.61
N VAL A 260 -14.96 17.77 13.60
CA VAL A 260 -14.61 16.73 14.56
C VAL A 260 -13.37 17.10 15.34
N LYS A 261 -13.56 17.67 16.53
CA LYS A 261 -12.45 17.95 17.46
C LYS A 261 -12.12 16.70 18.27
N LEU A 262 -10.94 16.16 18.07
CA LEU A 262 -10.44 15.01 18.84
C LEU A 262 -9.81 15.48 20.16
N PRO A 263 -9.91 14.73 21.26
CA PRO A 263 -9.21 15.02 22.50
C PRO A 263 -7.70 14.78 22.36
N SER A 264 -6.94 15.26 23.33
CA SER A 264 -5.49 15.03 23.37
C SER A 264 -5.16 13.54 23.34
N GLY A 265 -4.18 13.15 22.54
CA GLY A 265 -3.78 11.75 22.33
C GLY A 265 -4.55 11.00 21.24
N TYR A 266 -5.60 11.60 20.68
CA TYR A 266 -6.33 11.05 19.53
C TYR A 266 -5.95 11.78 18.24
N TYR A 267 -5.82 11.04 17.13
CA TYR A 267 -5.49 11.61 15.83
C TYR A 267 -6.04 10.77 14.68
N PHE A 268 -6.18 11.41 13.53
CA PHE A 268 -6.56 10.77 12.27
C PHE A 268 -5.34 10.38 11.46
N THR A 269 -5.44 9.26 10.75
CA THR A 269 -4.60 8.94 9.60
C THR A 269 -5.48 8.43 8.46
N TYR A 270 -5.00 8.59 7.24
CA TYR A 270 -5.74 8.23 6.04
C TYR A 270 -4.99 7.13 5.32
N GLY A 271 -5.63 5.98 5.18
CA GLY A 271 -5.07 4.77 4.58
C GLY A 271 -5.78 4.35 3.30
N GLY A 272 -5.48 3.15 2.84
CA GLY A 272 -6.04 2.60 1.62
C GLY A 272 -5.28 3.01 0.37
N THR A 273 -5.96 3.04 -0.77
CA THR A 273 -5.38 3.44 -2.07
C THR A 273 -4.84 4.87 -2.04
N PHE A 274 -5.41 5.74 -1.18
CA PHE A 274 -4.93 7.10 -0.97
C PHE A 274 -3.49 7.15 -0.44
N GLU A 275 -3.15 6.32 0.53
CA GLU A 275 -1.79 6.25 1.09
C GLU A 275 -0.79 5.81 0.02
N ASN A 276 -1.16 4.83 -0.80
CA ASN A 276 -0.33 4.35 -1.90
C ASN A 276 -0.17 5.42 -2.98
N LEU A 277 -1.25 6.14 -3.32
CA LEU A 277 -1.22 7.27 -4.24
C LEU A 277 -0.26 8.37 -3.74
N GLN A 278 -0.33 8.72 -2.47
CA GLN A 278 0.53 9.73 -1.86
C GLN A 278 2.01 9.31 -1.86
N LYS A 279 2.30 8.08 -1.46
CA LYS A 279 3.67 7.51 -1.51
C LYS A 279 4.21 7.48 -2.94
N ALA A 280 3.39 7.07 -3.90
CA ALA A 280 3.79 7.02 -5.30
C ALA A 280 3.97 8.42 -5.91
N THR A 281 3.09 9.37 -5.59
CA THR A 281 3.21 10.77 -6.01
C THR A 281 4.51 11.39 -5.48
N ASN A 282 4.85 11.16 -4.22
CA ASN A 282 6.10 11.63 -3.64
C ASN A 282 7.34 11.02 -4.35
N ARG A 283 7.28 9.74 -4.71
CA ARG A 283 8.34 9.10 -5.51
C ARG A 283 8.44 9.69 -6.92
N LEU A 284 7.31 9.95 -7.57
CA LEU A 284 7.27 10.57 -8.91
C LEU A 284 7.79 12.00 -8.89
N LEU A 285 7.49 12.78 -7.83
CA LEU A 285 8.02 14.14 -7.66
C LEU A 285 9.55 14.19 -7.62
N ILE A 286 10.21 13.12 -7.22
CA ILE A 286 11.66 12.98 -7.24
C ILE A 286 12.13 12.34 -8.57
N ALA A 287 11.48 11.28 -9.01
CA ALA A 287 11.90 10.51 -10.18
C ALA A 287 11.78 11.30 -11.48
N VAL A 288 10.71 12.11 -11.65
CA VAL A 288 10.48 12.89 -12.89
C VAL A 288 11.57 13.95 -13.08
N PRO A 289 11.88 14.85 -12.11
CA PRO A 289 12.98 15.80 -12.28
C PRO A 289 14.33 15.16 -12.54
N ILE A 290 14.64 14.04 -11.85
CA ILE A 290 15.90 13.32 -12.06
C ILE A 290 15.96 12.75 -13.48
N SER A 291 14.88 12.13 -13.98
CA SER A 291 14.84 11.59 -15.34
C SER A 291 14.96 12.69 -16.39
N LEU A 292 14.29 13.83 -16.18
CA LEU A 292 14.41 15.01 -17.07
C LEU A 292 15.84 15.58 -17.11
N LEU A 293 16.47 15.66 -15.95
CA LEU A 293 17.86 16.11 -15.85
C LEU A 293 18.81 15.14 -16.58
N LEU A 294 18.64 13.84 -16.39
CA LEU A 294 19.42 12.82 -17.09
C LEU A 294 19.22 12.89 -18.61
N ILE A 295 17.98 13.03 -19.08
CA ILE A 295 17.66 13.22 -20.50
C ILE A 295 18.37 14.46 -21.04
N PHE A 296 18.28 15.60 -20.33
CA PHE A 296 18.92 16.84 -20.74
C PHE A 296 20.45 16.70 -20.80
N MET A 297 21.05 16.05 -19.81
CA MET A 297 22.47 15.79 -19.73
C MET A 297 22.95 14.91 -20.89
N LEU A 298 22.21 13.82 -21.20
CA LEU A 298 22.51 12.97 -22.34
C LEU A 298 22.41 13.71 -23.68
N LEU A 299 21.40 14.56 -23.82
CA LEU A 299 21.25 15.43 -25.01
C LEU A 299 22.44 16.38 -25.15
N TYR A 300 22.88 17.00 -24.05
CA TYR A 300 24.03 17.87 -24.04
C TYR A 300 25.31 17.13 -24.47
N PHE A 301 25.57 15.96 -23.93
CA PHE A 301 26.75 15.16 -24.33
C PHE A 301 26.69 14.68 -25.78
N THR A 302 25.48 14.37 -26.29
CA THR A 302 25.31 13.89 -27.66
C THR A 302 25.57 15.00 -28.69
N PHE A 303 25.08 16.22 -28.43
CA PHE A 303 25.15 17.32 -29.37
C PHE A 303 26.27 18.32 -29.05
N ASN A 304 26.88 18.24 -27.89
CA ASN A 304 27.87 19.17 -27.36
C ASN A 304 27.46 20.65 -27.52
N SER A 305 26.17 20.92 -27.42
CA SER A 305 25.55 22.23 -27.62
C SER A 305 24.33 22.43 -26.76
N MET A 306 24.39 23.38 -25.81
CA MET A 306 23.24 23.76 -24.98
C MET A 306 22.03 24.21 -25.80
N LYS A 307 22.25 24.90 -26.95
CA LYS A 307 21.18 25.35 -27.81
C LYS A 307 20.41 24.19 -28.42
N GLN A 308 21.13 23.19 -28.97
CA GLN A 308 20.50 22.02 -29.58
C GLN A 308 19.87 21.11 -28.54
N ALA A 309 20.51 20.91 -27.39
CA ALA A 309 19.93 20.17 -26.28
C ALA A 309 18.62 20.78 -25.79
N SER A 310 18.59 22.10 -25.55
CA SER A 310 17.36 22.81 -25.14
C SER A 310 16.27 22.76 -26.18
N LEU A 311 16.62 22.84 -27.47
CA LEU A 311 15.68 22.77 -28.56
C LEU A 311 15.00 21.40 -28.64
N ILE A 312 15.78 20.30 -28.51
CA ILE A 312 15.23 18.94 -28.50
C ILE A 312 14.42 18.72 -27.21
N PHE A 313 14.92 19.21 -26.08
CA PHE A 313 14.24 19.09 -24.78
C PHE A 313 12.86 19.77 -24.78
N SER A 314 12.64 20.80 -25.61
CA SER A 314 11.32 21.45 -25.76
C SER A 314 10.21 20.52 -26.29
N ALA A 315 10.58 19.35 -26.87
CA ALA A 315 9.61 18.34 -27.25
C ALA A 315 8.90 17.69 -26.04
N ILE A 316 9.51 17.70 -24.86
CA ILE A 316 8.94 17.12 -23.63
C ILE A 316 7.66 17.84 -23.19
N PRO A 317 7.66 19.15 -22.89
CA PRO A 317 6.43 19.84 -22.52
C PRO A 317 5.34 19.75 -23.60
N MET A 318 5.73 19.72 -24.87
CA MET A 318 4.78 19.57 -25.97
C MET A 318 4.12 18.18 -25.99
N SER A 319 4.89 17.12 -25.71
CA SER A 319 4.34 15.76 -25.57
C SER A 319 3.44 15.63 -24.34
N ALA A 320 3.81 16.30 -23.22
CA ALA A 320 3.01 16.31 -22.01
C ALA A 320 1.61 16.89 -22.23
N ILE A 321 1.50 17.98 -22.98
CA ILE A 321 0.20 18.57 -23.36
C ILE A 321 -0.69 17.55 -24.04
N GLY A 322 -0.16 16.78 -25.00
CA GLY A 322 -0.92 15.73 -25.68
C GLY A 322 -1.37 14.60 -24.79
N GLY A 323 -0.52 14.19 -23.84
CA GLY A 323 -0.88 13.18 -22.85
C GLY A 323 -2.00 13.63 -21.92
N VAL A 324 -1.92 14.87 -21.41
CA VAL A 324 -2.98 15.48 -20.59
C VAL A 324 -4.29 15.60 -21.35
N PHE A 325 -4.23 16.06 -22.61
CA PHE A 325 -5.42 16.21 -23.44
C PHE A 325 -6.09 14.87 -23.75
N ALA A 326 -5.30 13.80 -23.97
CA ALA A 326 -5.83 12.46 -24.16
C ALA A 326 -6.54 11.91 -22.93
N LEU A 327 -6.01 12.15 -21.73
CA LEU A 327 -6.69 11.79 -20.48
C LEU A 327 -8.02 12.54 -20.31
N LEU A 328 -8.02 13.87 -20.60
CA LEU A 328 -9.23 14.69 -20.53
C LEU A 328 -10.30 14.24 -21.52
N LEU A 329 -9.93 13.94 -22.77
CA LEU A 329 -10.87 13.44 -23.79
C LEU A 329 -11.52 12.12 -23.43
N ARG A 330 -10.82 11.29 -22.66
CA ARG A 330 -11.32 9.99 -22.19
C ARG A 330 -11.95 10.04 -20.80
N GLY A 331 -12.03 11.20 -20.17
CA GLY A 331 -12.56 11.36 -18.80
C GLY A 331 -11.78 10.59 -17.74
N MET A 332 -10.47 10.31 -17.98
CA MET A 332 -9.64 9.55 -17.05
C MET A 332 -8.93 10.49 -16.07
N PRO A 333 -8.96 10.19 -14.75
CA PRO A 333 -8.19 10.96 -13.78
C PRO A 333 -6.69 10.69 -13.92
N PHE A 334 -5.88 11.62 -13.41
CA PHE A 334 -4.44 11.40 -13.31
C PHE A 334 -4.17 10.29 -12.29
N SER A 335 -3.55 9.20 -12.75
CA SER A 335 -3.20 8.04 -11.92
C SER A 335 -1.67 7.84 -11.87
N ILE A 336 -1.21 6.99 -10.95
CA ILE A 336 0.20 6.59 -10.88
C ILE A 336 0.67 6.01 -12.23
N SER A 337 -0.18 5.20 -12.85
CA SER A 337 0.09 4.58 -14.17
C SER A 337 0.19 5.63 -15.28
N ALA A 338 -0.65 6.67 -15.24
CA ALA A 338 -0.51 7.81 -16.14
C ALA A 338 0.83 8.54 -15.93
N GLY A 339 1.25 8.74 -14.67
CA GLY A 339 2.56 9.33 -14.34
C GLY A 339 3.74 8.53 -14.91
N ILE A 340 3.70 7.20 -14.81
CA ILE A 340 4.70 6.31 -15.44
C ILE A 340 4.64 6.45 -16.97
N GLY A 341 3.43 6.55 -17.54
CA GLY A 341 3.22 6.80 -18.96
C GLY A 341 3.90 8.08 -19.44
N PHE A 342 3.85 9.16 -18.65
CA PHE A 342 4.57 10.41 -18.98
C PHE A 342 6.08 10.24 -19.01
N ILE A 343 6.68 9.48 -18.06
CA ILE A 343 8.13 9.22 -18.06
C ILE A 343 8.54 8.47 -19.33
N ALA A 344 7.79 7.42 -19.69
CA ALA A 344 8.03 6.66 -20.92
C ALA A 344 7.85 7.54 -22.17
N LEU A 345 6.81 8.37 -22.21
CA LEU A 345 6.52 9.30 -23.29
C LEU A 345 7.67 10.31 -23.50
N PHE A 346 8.24 10.85 -22.43
CA PHE A 346 9.33 11.82 -22.52
C PHE A 346 10.57 11.25 -23.22
N GLY A 347 10.91 9.99 -22.94
CA GLY A 347 12.00 9.30 -23.62
C GLY A 347 11.76 9.14 -25.13
N VAL A 348 10.54 8.74 -25.52
CA VAL A 348 10.19 8.53 -26.93
C VAL A 348 10.04 9.87 -27.70
N ALA A 349 9.47 10.88 -27.05
CA ALA A 349 9.30 12.21 -27.67
C ALA A 349 10.64 12.86 -28.04
N VAL A 350 11.64 12.71 -27.16
CA VAL A 350 13.00 13.23 -27.36
C VAL A 350 13.70 12.52 -28.52
N LEU A 351 13.46 11.21 -28.71
CA LEU A 351 14.08 10.42 -29.77
C LEU A 351 13.80 11.00 -31.16
N ASN A 352 12.55 11.39 -31.44
CA ASN A 352 12.19 12.02 -32.72
C ASN A 352 12.95 13.35 -32.94
N GLY A 353 13.10 14.14 -31.87
CA GLY A 353 13.88 15.39 -31.90
C GLY A 353 15.37 15.17 -32.18
N ILE A 354 15.96 14.14 -31.55
CA ILE A 354 17.39 13.77 -31.75
C ILE A 354 17.63 13.41 -33.23
N VAL A 355 16.77 12.57 -33.79
CA VAL A 355 16.91 12.11 -35.17
C VAL A 355 16.76 13.27 -36.16
N LEU A 356 15.82 14.18 -35.92
CA LEU A 356 15.58 15.31 -36.81
C LEU A 356 16.74 16.34 -36.76
N VAL A 357 17.15 16.77 -35.56
CA VAL A 357 18.27 17.72 -35.40
C VAL A 357 19.60 17.09 -35.87
N GLY A 358 19.79 15.80 -35.59
CA GLY A 358 20.95 15.06 -36.12
C GLY A 358 21.05 15.08 -37.63
N THR A 359 19.89 14.99 -38.34
CA THR A 359 19.85 15.11 -39.81
C THR A 359 20.17 16.53 -40.27
N PHE A 360 19.68 17.56 -39.55
CA PHE A 360 20.04 18.94 -39.88
C PHE A 360 21.55 19.20 -39.75
N ASN A 361 22.18 18.65 -38.71
CA ASN A 361 23.62 18.76 -38.49
C ASN A 361 24.42 17.95 -39.53
N GLN A 362 23.89 16.81 -40.01
CA GLN A 362 24.50 16.03 -41.05
C GLN A 362 24.50 16.80 -42.39
N LEU A 363 23.35 17.36 -42.79
CA LEU A 363 23.23 18.17 -44.00
C LEU A 363 24.10 19.42 -43.94
N GLU A 364 24.31 20.00 -42.75
CA GLU A 364 25.25 21.12 -42.54
C GLU A 364 26.70 20.70 -42.90
N LYS A 365 27.11 19.52 -42.43
CA LYS A 365 28.44 18.96 -42.79
C LYS A 365 28.60 18.59 -44.26
N GLU A 366 27.48 18.29 -44.93
CA GLU A 366 27.43 17.99 -46.37
C GLU A 366 27.41 19.27 -47.25
N GLY A 367 27.53 20.48 -46.63
CA GLY A 367 27.65 21.74 -47.36
C GLY A 367 26.35 22.48 -47.65
N TRP A 368 25.27 22.15 -46.95
CA TRP A 368 24.02 22.91 -47.05
C TRP A 368 24.07 24.15 -46.14
N ASP A 369 24.62 25.25 -46.63
CA ASP A 369 24.80 26.49 -45.83
C ASP A 369 23.50 27.25 -45.54
N ASP A 370 22.51 27.13 -46.42
CA ASP A 370 21.19 27.76 -46.26
C ASP A 370 20.36 27.02 -45.22
N VAL A 371 20.16 27.63 -44.07
CA VAL A 371 19.43 27.04 -42.94
C VAL A 371 18.01 26.62 -43.33
N ILE A 372 17.31 27.45 -44.14
CA ILE A 372 15.93 27.19 -44.54
C ILE A 372 15.84 25.98 -45.45
N LYS A 373 16.69 25.95 -46.48
CA LYS A 373 16.75 24.80 -47.41
C LYS A 373 17.14 23.53 -46.70
N ARG A 374 18.15 23.57 -45.82
CA ARG A 374 18.59 22.49 -44.96
C ARG A 374 17.47 21.89 -44.09
N VAL A 375 16.70 22.75 -43.44
CA VAL A 375 15.58 22.35 -42.61
C VAL A 375 14.44 21.72 -43.45
N ILE A 376 14.10 22.31 -44.58
CA ILE A 376 13.06 21.77 -45.48
C ILE A 376 13.47 20.37 -45.96
N GLU A 377 14.70 20.21 -46.44
CA GLU A 377 15.17 18.93 -46.96
C GLU A 377 15.32 17.87 -45.86
N GLY A 378 15.92 18.24 -44.74
CA GLY A 378 16.04 17.33 -43.57
C GLY A 378 14.69 16.87 -43.04
N THR A 379 13.68 17.77 -43.04
CA THR A 379 12.32 17.42 -42.61
C THR A 379 11.67 16.48 -43.64
N LYS A 380 11.84 16.68 -44.94
CA LYS A 380 11.35 15.76 -45.98
C LYS A 380 11.95 14.36 -45.83
N ILE A 381 13.27 14.26 -45.65
CA ILE A 381 13.97 12.99 -45.48
C ILE A 381 13.40 12.22 -44.26
N ARG A 382 13.11 12.94 -43.16
CA ARG A 382 12.68 12.33 -41.89
C ARG A 382 11.18 12.22 -41.71
N LEU A 383 10.37 12.84 -42.55
CA LEU A 383 8.91 12.82 -42.43
C LEU A 383 8.35 11.39 -42.33
N ARG A 384 8.69 10.57 -43.31
CA ARG A 384 8.21 9.18 -43.39
C ARG A 384 8.69 8.31 -42.21
N PRO A 385 9.99 8.25 -41.88
CA PRO A 385 10.47 7.49 -40.68
C PRO A 385 9.82 7.94 -39.39
N VAL A 386 9.70 9.23 -39.12
CA VAL A 386 9.12 9.76 -37.88
C VAL A 386 7.63 9.44 -37.78
N LEU A 387 6.86 9.56 -38.88
CA LEU A 387 5.45 9.17 -38.89
C LEU A 387 5.30 7.65 -38.68
N MET A 388 6.15 6.83 -39.31
CA MET A 388 6.08 5.38 -39.16
C MET A 388 6.38 4.95 -37.70
N THR A 389 7.43 5.51 -37.06
CA THR A 389 7.77 5.17 -35.68
C THR A 389 6.66 5.56 -34.71
N ALA A 390 6.06 6.74 -34.88
CA ALA A 390 4.95 7.20 -34.05
C ALA A 390 3.70 6.32 -34.24
N THR A 391 3.37 5.96 -35.49
CA THR A 391 2.22 5.11 -35.78
C THR A 391 2.40 3.71 -35.21
N VAL A 392 3.56 3.08 -35.43
CA VAL A 392 3.86 1.75 -34.88
C VAL A 392 3.80 1.72 -33.36
N ALA A 393 4.42 2.71 -32.72
CA ALA A 393 4.37 2.80 -31.26
C ALA A 393 2.94 3.03 -30.75
N SER A 394 2.17 3.93 -31.38
CA SER A 394 0.77 4.17 -30.99
C SER A 394 -0.11 2.93 -31.19
N LEU A 395 0.05 2.21 -32.31
CA LEU A 395 -0.67 0.95 -32.56
C LEU A 395 -0.27 -0.15 -31.57
N GLY A 396 1.00 -0.19 -31.13
CA GLY A 396 1.46 -1.14 -30.11
C GLY A 396 0.78 -0.94 -28.76
N PHE A 397 0.48 0.31 -28.38
CA PHE A 397 -0.26 0.61 -27.15
C PHE A 397 -1.79 0.57 -27.30
N LEU A 398 -2.31 0.49 -28.53
CA LEU A 398 -3.75 0.55 -28.79
C LEU A 398 -4.53 -0.60 -28.12
N PRO A 399 -4.07 -1.88 -28.15
CA PRO A 399 -4.78 -2.95 -27.46
C PRO A 399 -4.91 -2.70 -25.96
N MET A 400 -3.85 -2.15 -25.31
CA MET A 400 -3.89 -1.79 -23.87
C MET A 400 -4.84 -0.62 -23.60
N ALA A 401 -4.93 0.36 -24.51
CA ALA A 401 -5.83 1.49 -24.36
C ALA A 401 -7.31 1.08 -24.52
N LEU A 402 -7.61 0.07 -25.34
CA LEU A 402 -8.96 -0.41 -25.61
C LEU A 402 -9.39 -1.61 -24.75
N SER A 403 -8.48 -2.23 -24.00
CA SER A 403 -8.78 -3.39 -23.17
C SER A 403 -9.89 -3.12 -22.15
N HIS A 404 -10.80 -4.08 -21.98
CA HIS A 404 -11.86 -4.07 -20.95
C HIS A 404 -11.71 -5.26 -19.99
N SER A 405 -10.59 -6.00 -20.06
CA SER A 405 -10.32 -7.12 -19.18
C SER A 405 -9.97 -6.65 -17.75
N ALA A 406 -10.08 -7.55 -16.78
CA ALA A 406 -9.62 -7.32 -15.42
C ALA A 406 -8.14 -6.87 -15.39
N GLY A 407 -7.83 -5.80 -14.67
CA GLY A 407 -6.50 -5.17 -14.63
C GLY A 407 -6.23 -4.14 -15.74
N ALA A 408 -7.12 -3.98 -16.70
CA ALA A 408 -7.01 -2.96 -17.74
C ALA A 408 -7.03 -1.53 -17.17
N GLU A 409 -7.67 -1.33 -16.04
CA GLU A 409 -7.78 -0.03 -15.35
C GLU A 409 -6.40 0.58 -15.04
N VAL A 410 -5.41 -0.26 -14.74
CA VAL A 410 -4.02 0.17 -14.51
C VAL A 410 -3.31 0.51 -15.82
N GLN A 411 -3.58 -0.22 -16.89
CA GLN A 411 -2.88 -0.10 -18.17
C GLN A 411 -3.47 0.98 -19.09
N LYS A 412 -4.78 1.18 -19.06
CA LYS A 412 -5.49 2.17 -19.89
C LYS A 412 -4.96 3.60 -19.74
N PRO A 413 -4.78 4.17 -18.54
CA PRO A 413 -4.26 5.53 -18.37
C PRO A 413 -2.85 5.67 -18.94
N LEU A 414 -1.97 4.69 -18.69
CA LEU A 414 -0.61 4.66 -19.22
C LEU A 414 -0.62 4.69 -20.76
N ALA A 415 -1.34 3.76 -21.38
CA ALA A 415 -1.43 3.67 -22.84
C ALA A 415 -2.06 4.93 -23.46
N THR A 416 -3.08 5.49 -22.83
CA THR A 416 -3.75 6.72 -23.27
C THR A 416 -2.79 7.91 -23.28
N VAL A 417 -2.01 8.09 -22.24
CA VAL A 417 -0.99 9.16 -22.14
C VAL A 417 0.06 9.00 -23.23
N VAL A 418 0.57 7.77 -23.43
CA VAL A 418 1.62 7.51 -24.41
C VAL A 418 1.11 7.75 -25.83
N ILE A 419 -0.07 7.24 -26.19
CA ILE A 419 -0.65 7.44 -27.54
C ILE A 419 -0.91 8.93 -27.79
N GLY A 420 -1.63 9.60 -26.90
CA GLY A 420 -1.97 11.01 -27.09
C GLY A 420 -0.75 11.92 -27.09
N GLY A 421 0.18 11.67 -26.18
CA GLY A 421 1.43 12.41 -26.12
C GLY A 421 2.35 12.17 -27.32
N LEU A 422 2.40 10.94 -27.84
CA LEU A 422 3.22 10.61 -29.00
C LEU A 422 2.66 11.25 -30.28
N LEU A 423 1.34 11.23 -30.47
CA LEU A 423 0.70 11.89 -31.61
C LEU A 423 0.97 13.40 -31.59
N SER A 424 0.78 14.05 -30.45
CA SER A 424 1.04 15.50 -30.33
C SER A 424 2.53 15.82 -30.47
N ALA A 425 3.41 15.05 -29.83
CA ALA A 425 4.85 15.21 -29.93
C ALA A 425 5.33 15.09 -31.38
N THR A 426 4.82 14.10 -32.12
CA THR A 426 5.19 13.89 -33.52
C THR A 426 4.77 15.07 -34.39
N PHE A 427 3.53 15.53 -34.25
CA PHE A 427 3.05 16.70 -34.96
C PHE A 427 3.89 17.95 -34.65
N LEU A 428 4.11 18.22 -33.37
CA LEU A 428 4.86 19.40 -32.93
C LEU A 428 6.36 19.29 -33.30
N THR A 429 6.94 18.10 -33.25
CA THR A 429 8.33 17.88 -33.67
C THR A 429 8.53 18.12 -35.15
N LEU A 430 7.56 17.77 -35.98
CA LEU A 430 7.65 17.98 -37.44
C LEU A 430 7.42 19.44 -37.85
N PHE A 431 6.67 20.23 -37.07
CA PHE A 431 6.36 21.62 -37.40
C PHE A 431 7.10 22.63 -36.51
N VAL A 432 7.01 22.48 -35.20
CA VAL A 432 7.54 23.49 -34.26
C VAL A 432 9.06 23.40 -34.13
N LEU A 433 9.60 22.20 -34.05
CA LEU A 433 11.05 22.04 -33.87
C LEU A 433 11.86 22.56 -35.08
N PRO A 434 11.48 22.33 -36.34
CA PRO A 434 12.12 22.96 -37.50
C PRO A 434 12.06 24.49 -37.46
N LEU A 435 10.90 25.05 -37.07
CA LEU A 435 10.76 26.50 -36.93
C LEU A 435 11.67 27.08 -35.85
N LEU A 436 11.72 26.44 -34.69
CA LEU A 436 12.63 26.79 -33.62
C LEU A 436 14.08 26.69 -34.05
N TYR A 437 14.45 25.61 -34.79
CA TYR A 437 15.80 25.44 -35.31
C TYR A 437 16.21 26.58 -36.24
N ILE A 438 15.30 27.05 -37.13
CA ILE A 438 15.53 28.19 -37.99
C ILE A 438 15.74 29.45 -37.16
N ILE A 439 14.87 29.73 -36.18
CA ILE A 439 14.95 30.92 -35.32
C ILE A 439 16.29 30.95 -34.55
N PHE A 440 16.74 29.82 -34.02
CA PHE A 440 17.97 29.75 -33.24
C PHE A 440 19.26 29.79 -34.09
N ASN A 441 19.21 29.36 -35.37
CA ASN A 441 20.39 29.29 -36.24
C ASN A 441 20.44 30.40 -37.31
N THR A 442 19.33 31.09 -37.59
CA THR A 442 19.33 32.26 -38.46
C THR A 442 19.81 33.45 -37.64
N LYS A 443 20.96 34.03 -38.02
CA LYS A 443 21.40 35.33 -37.52
C LYS A 443 20.40 36.38 -38.04
N MET A 444 19.29 36.60 -37.37
CA MET A 444 18.40 37.71 -37.66
C MET A 444 19.15 38.99 -37.35
N ASN A 445 19.57 39.71 -38.41
CA ASN A 445 19.99 41.13 -38.36
C ASN A 445 18.77 41.97 -37.99
N LEU A 446 18.35 41.92 -36.76
CA LEU A 446 17.31 42.79 -36.21
C LEU A 446 17.93 44.14 -35.92
N LYS A 447 18.06 44.98 -36.97
CA LYS A 447 18.09 46.43 -36.84
C LYS A 447 16.66 46.94 -36.51
N ARG A 448 16.13 46.53 -35.38
CA ARG A 448 15.04 47.21 -34.66
C ARG A 448 15.00 46.63 -33.24
N LYS A 449 15.35 47.47 -32.29
CA LYS A 449 15.13 47.22 -30.86
C LYS A 449 13.62 47.19 -30.59
N PRO A 450 13.00 46.07 -30.26
CA PRO A 450 11.81 46.13 -29.46
C PRO A 450 12.22 45.98 -28.00
N LYS A 451 11.74 46.88 -27.17
CA LYS A 451 11.82 46.84 -25.70
C LYS A 451 10.96 45.69 -25.11
N VAL A 452 11.19 44.46 -25.54
CA VAL A 452 10.46 43.27 -25.02
C VAL A 452 11.44 42.23 -24.45
N LYS A 453 12.68 42.65 -24.17
CA LYS A 453 13.67 41.77 -23.51
C LYS A 453 13.44 41.49 -22.02
N SER A 454 12.44 42.15 -21.41
CA SER A 454 12.30 42.10 -19.95
C SER A 454 11.29 41.05 -19.42
N ILE A 455 10.25 40.72 -20.17
CA ILE A 455 9.16 39.92 -19.59
C ILE A 455 9.41 38.41 -19.70
N VAL A 456 9.97 37.90 -20.79
CA VAL A 456 10.26 36.45 -20.94
C VAL A 456 11.51 36.07 -20.15
N THR A 457 12.52 36.94 -20.09
CA THR A 457 13.70 36.70 -19.23
C THR A 457 13.33 36.80 -17.74
N ILE A 458 12.42 37.67 -17.35
CA ILE A 458 11.92 37.77 -15.97
C ILE A 458 11.02 36.59 -15.62
N LEU A 459 10.23 36.05 -16.56
CA LEU A 459 9.40 34.85 -16.33
C LEU A 459 10.25 33.56 -16.20
N VAL A 460 11.29 33.41 -16.99
CA VAL A 460 12.21 32.25 -16.91
C VAL A 460 13.12 32.38 -15.70
N ILE A 461 13.62 33.55 -15.38
CA ILE A 461 14.41 33.81 -14.15
C ILE A 461 13.52 33.75 -12.90
N GLY A 462 12.27 34.22 -12.97
CA GLY A 462 11.29 34.14 -11.89
C GLY A 462 10.89 32.72 -11.56
N LEU A 463 10.85 31.82 -12.54
CA LEU A 463 10.59 30.38 -12.32
C LEU A 463 11.79 29.66 -11.73
N PHE A 464 13.04 30.12 -11.98
CA PHE A 464 14.26 29.58 -11.37
C PHE A 464 14.60 30.21 -10.01
N LEU A 465 14.12 31.44 -9.72
CA LEU A 465 14.43 32.12 -8.46
C LEU A 465 13.45 31.79 -7.32
N SER A 466 12.35 31.11 -7.58
CA SER A 466 11.42 30.66 -6.53
C SER A 466 11.92 29.43 -5.75
N PHE A 467 13.07 28.88 -6.08
CA PHE A 467 13.66 27.71 -5.39
C PHE A 467 14.98 27.96 -4.66
N THR A 468 15.43 29.20 -4.57
CA THR A 468 16.64 29.49 -3.78
C THR A 468 16.35 30.55 -2.73
N SER A 469 15.96 30.12 -1.54
CA SER A 469 16.30 30.86 -0.33
C SER A 469 17.83 30.75 -0.15
N GLY A 470 18.53 31.69 -0.78
CA GLY A 470 19.99 31.79 -0.68
C GLY A 470 20.39 32.17 0.74
N GLN A 471 20.83 31.22 1.52
CA GLN A 471 21.71 31.52 2.66
C GLN A 471 23.05 31.92 2.09
N ALA A 472 23.53 33.10 2.47
CA ALA A 472 24.86 33.59 2.15
C ALA A 472 25.91 32.55 2.57
N GLN A 473 26.59 31.94 1.60
CA GLN A 473 27.65 30.98 1.86
C GLN A 473 28.86 31.71 2.47
N SER A 474 29.15 31.42 3.73
CA SER A 474 30.47 31.69 4.31
C SER A 474 31.49 30.87 3.56
N ARG A 475 32.61 31.47 3.13
CA ARG A 475 33.73 30.77 2.51
C ARG A 475 34.31 29.76 3.51
N LYS A 476 34.10 28.47 3.25
CA LYS A 476 34.67 27.39 4.04
C LYS A 476 36.04 26.99 3.47
N SER A 477 36.97 26.62 4.34
CA SER A 477 38.26 26.11 3.91
C SER A 477 38.08 24.73 3.25
N ILE A 478 39.04 24.35 2.39
CA ILE A 478 38.98 23.05 1.69
C ILE A 478 38.91 21.87 2.68
N ASP A 479 39.61 21.99 3.81
CA ASP A 479 39.60 20.95 4.85
C ASP A 479 38.25 20.83 5.56
N GLU A 480 37.52 21.94 5.76
CA GLU A 480 36.15 21.92 6.27
C GLU A 480 35.21 21.29 5.27
N VAL A 481 35.34 21.58 3.98
CA VAL A 481 34.50 20.98 2.93
C VAL A 481 34.78 19.49 2.78
N LEU A 482 36.05 19.06 2.88
CA LEU A 482 36.42 17.65 2.87
C LEU A 482 35.86 16.88 4.07
N ASN A 483 35.92 17.47 5.27
CA ASN A 483 35.38 16.85 6.49
C ASN A 483 33.84 16.77 6.46
N LEU A 484 33.18 17.81 5.97
CA LEU A 484 31.72 17.81 5.76
C LEU A 484 31.32 16.76 4.72
N GLY A 485 32.02 16.70 3.59
CA GLY A 485 31.76 15.74 2.53
C GLY A 485 31.91 14.29 3.00
N LEU A 486 32.89 13.98 3.82
CA LEU A 486 33.08 12.66 4.43
C LEU A 486 31.95 12.33 5.44
N LYS A 487 31.56 13.29 6.25
CA LYS A 487 30.52 13.12 7.28
C LYS A 487 29.12 12.91 6.68
N GLU A 488 28.82 13.61 5.59
CA GLU A 488 27.51 13.59 4.94
C GLU A 488 27.40 12.51 3.84
N ASN A 489 28.52 11.88 3.44
CA ASN A 489 28.49 10.87 2.38
C ASN A 489 27.80 9.58 2.83
N LEU A 490 26.69 9.26 2.18
CA LEU A 490 25.87 8.10 2.52
C LEU A 490 26.61 6.77 2.34
N GLN A 491 27.38 6.60 1.26
CA GLN A 491 28.13 5.36 1.00
C GLN A 491 29.25 5.14 2.03
N TYR A 492 29.94 6.20 2.43
CA TYR A 492 30.95 6.15 3.49
C TYR A 492 30.32 5.71 4.82
N ASN A 493 29.17 6.28 5.18
CA ASN A 493 28.43 5.97 6.41
C ASN A 493 27.85 4.54 6.38
N ILE A 494 27.38 4.05 5.22
CA ILE A 494 26.93 2.66 5.05
C ILE A 494 28.09 1.69 5.28
N ASN A 495 29.26 1.91 4.67
CA ASN A 495 30.44 1.05 4.87
C ASN A 495 30.90 1.06 6.33
N GLN A 496 30.91 2.22 6.99
CA GLN A 496 31.22 2.31 8.41
C GLN A 496 30.26 1.50 9.29
N SER A 497 28.97 1.55 8.96
CA SER A 497 27.94 0.78 9.65
C SER A 497 28.09 -0.73 9.42
N GLN A 498 28.45 -1.16 8.21
CA GLN A 498 28.72 -2.57 7.90
C GLN A 498 29.96 -3.11 8.63
N ILE A 499 31.03 -2.30 8.73
CA ILE A 499 32.20 -2.64 9.53
C ILE A 499 31.81 -2.85 10.99
N SER A 500 31.07 -1.92 11.58
CA SER A 500 30.62 -2.00 12.97
C SER A 500 29.72 -3.22 13.21
N LYS A 501 28.80 -3.49 12.29
CA LYS A 501 27.94 -4.69 12.32
C LYS A 501 28.75 -5.97 12.31
N ASN A 502 29.71 -6.11 11.39
CA ASN A 502 30.54 -7.31 11.29
C ASN A 502 31.43 -7.50 12.53
N GLN A 503 31.96 -6.41 13.11
CA GLN A 503 32.72 -6.47 14.37
C GLN A 503 31.86 -6.98 15.53
N LEU A 504 30.58 -6.55 15.61
CA LEU A 504 29.61 -7.06 16.60
C LEU A 504 29.32 -8.54 16.37
N LEU A 505 29.14 -8.97 15.12
CA LEU A 505 28.91 -10.38 14.77
C LEU A 505 30.11 -11.26 15.08
N ILE A 506 31.36 -10.76 14.92
CA ILE A 506 32.58 -11.46 15.35
C ILE A 506 32.61 -11.65 16.87
N LYS A 507 32.18 -10.65 17.64
CA LYS A 507 32.07 -10.74 19.13
C LYS A 507 30.95 -11.66 19.55
N GLY A 508 29.76 -11.53 18.94
CA GLY A 508 28.58 -12.33 19.26
C GLY A 508 28.71 -13.83 18.89
N ASN A 509 29.64 -14.17 17.99
CA ASN A 509 29.90 -15.57 17.63
C ASN A 509 30.52 -16.43 18.76
N LYS A 510 30.73 -15.85 19.95
CA LYS A 510 31.11 -16.57 21.17
C LYS A 510 29.91 -16.92 22.05
N GLU A 511 28.70 -16.44 21.71
CA GLU A 511 27.51 -16.73 22.48
C GLU A 511 27.03 -18.17 22.21
N PHE A 512 26.83 -18.91 23.30
CA PHE A 512 26.17 -20.21 23.24
C PHE A 512 24.66 -20.02 22.99
N PRO A 513 24.04 -20.87 22.16
CA PRO A 513 22.58 -20.87 22.06
C PRO A 513 21.94 -20.98 23.44
N LYS A 514 20.82 -20.28 23.64
CA LYS A 514 20.11 -20.33 24.92
C LYS A 514 19.74 -21.77 25.27
N THR A 515 19.98 -22.16 26.50
CA THR A 515 19.52 -23.43 27.04
C THR A 515 18.02 -23.38 27.21
N GLY A 516 17.30 -24.28 26.54
CA GLY A 516 15.86 -24.46 26.69
C GLY A 516 15.58 -25.53 27.75
N ILE A 517 14.70 -25.22 28.70
CA ILE A 517 14.10 -26.21 29.57
C ILE A 517 12.70 -26.45 29.04
N PHE A 518 12.36 -27.68 28.71
CA PHE A 518 11.00 -28.03 28.32
C PHE A 518 10.41 -29.03 29.34
N VAL A 519 9.13 -28.83 29.57
CA VAL A 519 8.32 -29.73 30.40
C VAL A 519 7.14 -30.13 29.53
N GLU A 520 7.08 -31.37 29.22
CA GLU A 520 6.06 -31.97 28.36
C GLU A 520 5.32 -33.03 29.11
N ASN A 521 4.00 -33.06 29.00
CA ASN A 521 3.19 -34.16 29.55
C ASN A 521 2.63 -34.94 28.38
N GLU A 522 3.15 -36.15 28.17
CA GLU A 522 2.71 -37.06 27.14
C GLU A 522 1.89 -38.23 27.75
N ASP A 523 0.95 -38.74 26.95
CA ASP A 523 0.14 -39.92 27.27
C ASP A 523 -0.82 -39.79 28.46
N LEU A 524 -1.81 -38.93 28.33
CA LEU A 524 -3.03 -39.03 29.14
C LEU A 524 -3.88 -40.21 28.62
N ARG A 525 -3.60 -41.43 29.09
CA ARG A 525 -4.55 -42.52 28.90
C ARG A 525 -5.75 -42.31 29.84
N PRO A 526 -7.00 -42.67 29.41
CA PRO A 526 -8.19 -42.46 30.23
C PRO A 526 -8.12 -43.10 31.64
N SER A 527 -7.20 -44.03 31.85
CA SER A 527 -6.95 -44.73 33.11
C SER A 527 -5.91 -44.09 34.01
N ASP A 528 -5.12 -43.12 33.51
CA ASP A 528 -4.02 -42.48 34.25
C ASP A 528 -4.30 -41.01 34.51
N LYS A 529 -4.51 -40.67 35.79
CA LYS A 529 -4.80 -39.28 36.21
C LYS A 529 -3.59 -38.36 36.16
N THR A 530 -2.37 -38.88 35.93
CA THR A 530 -1.13 -38.08 36.08
C THR A 530 -0.28 -37.97 34.83
N GLY A 531 -0.50 -38.79 33.78
CA GLY A 531 0.33 -38.81 32.57
C GLY A 531 1.84 -39.00 32.83
N VAL A 532 2.61 -39.13 31.79
CA VAL A 532 4.09 -39.17 31.88
C VAL A 532 4.65 -37.77 31.68
N TRP A 533 5.25 -37.22 32.71
CA TRP A 533 5.94 -35.94 32.66
C TRP A 533 7.35 -36.14 32.13
N LYS A 534 7.67 -35.47 31.02
CA LYS A 534 9.02 -35.39 30.48
C LYS A 534 9.58 -34.02 30.83
N ILE A 535 10.63 -33.97 31.61
CA ILE A 535 11.41 -32.76 31.87
C ILE A 535 12.72 -32.91 31.14
N GLY A 536 13.01 -32.04 30.21
CA GLY A 536 14.23 -32.12 29.43
C GLY A 536 14.96 -30.79 29.35
N LEU A 537 16.25 -30.89 29.19
CA LEU A 537 17.17 -29.82 28.95
C LEU A 537 17.63 -29.91 27.49
N GLN A 538 17.30 -28.90 26.70
CA GLN A 538 17.74 -28.78 25.31
C GLN A 538 18.87 -27.76 25.20
N GLN A 539 20.05 -28.24 24.86
CA GLN A 539 21.21 -27.39 24.60
C GLN A 539 21.70 -27.67 23.17
N SER A 540 21.68 -26.62 22.34
CA SER A 540 22.26 -26.68 21.00
C SER A 540 23.75 -26.33 21.06
N PHE A 541 24.57 -27.13 20.42
CA PHE A 541 26.02 -26.86 20.29
C PHE A 541 26.34 -26.70 18.81
N TYR A 542 27.00 -25.59 18.45
CA TYR A 542 27.59 -25.47 17.12
C TYR A 542 28.94 -26.19 17.09
N MET A 543 29.20 -26.92 16.02
CA MET A 543 30.55 -27.47 15.82
C MET A 543 31.61 -26.34 15.81
N PRO A 544 32.72 -26.50 16.53
CA PRO A 544 33.77 -25.47 16.62
C PRO A 544 34.24 -24.95 15.25
N GLN A 545 34.29 -25.83 14.26
CA GLN A 545 34.66 -25.48 12.88
C GLN A 545 33.70 -24.52 12.21
N VAL A 546 32.37 -24.66 12.46
CA VAL A 546 31.34 -23.79 11.92
C VAL A 546 31.47 -22.39 12.52
N ASN A 547 31.73 -22.29 13.82
CA ASN A 547 31.94 -21.01 14.49
C ASN A 547 33.21 -20.33 14.01
N GLN A 548 34.30 -21.08 13.81
CA GLN A 548 35.55 -20.56 13.28
C GLN A 548 35.38 -20.07 11.84
N SER A 549 34.70 -20.81 10.98
CA SER A 549 34.41 -20.43 9.60
C SER A 549 33.56 -19.17 9.51
N LYS A 550 32.50 -19.05 10.35
CA LYS A 550 31.69 -17.83 10.45
C LYS A 550 32.52 -16.63 10.90
N LYS A 551 33.36 -16.82 11.89
CA LYS A 551 34.27 -15.76 12.38
C LYS A 551 35.25 -15.30 11.31
N ASN A 552 35.84 -16.22 10.54
CA ASN A 552 36.74 -15.91 9.44
C ASN A 552 35.99 -15.18 8.31
N TYR A 553 34.77 -15.63 7.97
CA TYR A 553 33.96 -14.97 6.98
C TYR A 553 33.66 -13.51 7.35
N TYR A 554 33.23 -13.22 8.58
CA TYR A 554 32.99 -11.85 9.03
C TYR A 554 34.26 -11.00 9.11
N LYS A 555 35.44 -11.61 9.38
CA LYS A 555 36.73 -10.92 9.34
C LYS A 555 37.10 -10.49 7.91
N GLU A 556 36.94 -11.39 6.93
CA GLU A 556 37.22 -11.07 5.53
C GLU A 556 36.20 -10.04 4.98
N GLN A 557 34.91 -10.14 5.37
CA GLN A 557 33.96 -9.09 5.04
C GLN A 557 34.32 -7.73 5.65
N THR A 558 34.81 -7.69 6.88
CA THR A 558 35.24 -6.44 7.52
C THR A 558 36.38 -5.83 6.72
N LYS A 559 37.37 -6.62 6.36
CA LYS A 559 38.51 -6.19 5.54
C LYS A 559 38.10 -5.66 4.16
N TYR A 560 37.11 -6.34 3.53
CA TYR A 560 36.55 -5.86 2.27
C TYR A 560 35.90 -4.46 2.42
N PHE A 561 35.11 -4.25 3.45
CA PHE A 561 34.47 -2.96 3.69
C PHE A 561 35.46 -1.86 4.11
N GLU A 562 36.56 -2.20 4.78
CA GLU A 562 37.63 -1.26 5.09
C GLU A 562 38.36 -0.79 3.81
N ILE A 563 38.70 -1.71 2.92
CA ILE A 563 39.30 -1.37 1.61
C ILE A 563 38.37 -0.51 0.78
N ASN A 564 37.08 -0.87 0.73
CA ASN A 564 36.09 -0.12 -0.01
C ASN A 564 35.85 1.27 0.58
N LYS A 565 35.88 1.43 1.90
CA LYS A 565 35.81 2.72 2.60
C LYS A 565 36.98 3.61 2.22
N ASP A 566 38.21 3.07 2.14
CA ASP A 566 39.41 3.83 1.75
C ASP A 566 39.36 4.24 0.28
N ALA A 567 38.84 3.38 -0.59
CA ALA A 567 38.61 3.72 -2.00
C ALA A 567 37.60 4.87 -2.14
N ILE A 568 36.46 4.80 -1.46
CA ILE A 568 35.44 5.86 -1.44
C ILE A 568 36.03 7.17 -0.89
N ASN A 569 36.78 7.10 0.19
CA ASN A 569 37.43 8.27 0.78
C ASN A 569 38.39 8.96 -0.22
N THR A 570 39.16 8.17 -0.93
CA THR A 570 40.14 8.67 -1.93
C THR A 570 39.41 9.32 -3.12
N GLU A 571 38.38 8.66 -3.64
CA GLU A 571 37.57 9.16 -4.75
C GLU A 571 36.84 10.44 -4.36
N LEU A 572 36.22 10.46 -3.18
CA LEU A 572 35.48 11.61 -2.67
C LEU A 572 36.40 12.83 -2.47
N LYS A 573 37.60 12.62 -1.90
CA LYS A 573 38.62 13.68 -1.76
C LYS A 573 39.05 14.23 -3.12
N LYS A 574 39.23 13.35 -4.11
CA LYS A 574 39.57 13.76 -5.48
C LYS A 574 38.46 14.62 -6.09
N ASN A 575 37.23 14.16 -5.98
CA ASN A 575 36.06 14.86 -6.55
C ASN A 575 35.80 16.21 -5.87
N ILE A 576 35.89 16.29 -4.54
CA ILE A 576 35.74 17.55 -3.80
C ILE A 576 36.84 18.54 -4.17
N ARG A 577 38.10 18.10 -4.24
CA ARG A 577 39.21 18.96 -4.66
C ARG A 577 39.04 19.46 -6.09
N SER A 578 38.60 18.57 -7.00
CA SER A 578 38.34 18.97 -8.40
C SER A 578 37.30 20.07 -8.52
N VAL A 579 36.21 19.99 -7.73
CA VAL A 579 35.12 20.98 -7.73
C VAL A 579 35.50 22.26 -6.98
N TYR A 580 36.35 22.15 -5.93
CA TYR A 580 36.74 23.30 -5.12
C TYR A 580 37.72 24.25 -5.86
N TYR A 581 38.56 23.71 -6.77
CA TYR A 581 39.54 24.47 -7.54
C TYR A 581 39.06 24.83 -8.97
N GLN A 582 37.88 24.42 -9.37
CA GLN A 582 37.16 24.93 -10.57
C GLN A 582 36.40 26.20 -10.24
#